data_4b161bdd12d7ad8f2ca2c9980a0d9c28
#
_entry.id   4b161bdd12d7ad8f2ca2c9980a0d9c28
#
_cell.length_a   1.000
_cell.length_b   1.000
_cell.length_c   1.000
_cell.angle_alpha   90.00
_cell.angle_beta   90.00
_cell.angle_gamma   90.00
#
_symmetry.space_group_name_H-M   'P 1'
#
loop_
_entity.id
_entity.type
_entity.pdbx_description
1 polymer ?
#
loop_
_entity_poly.entity_id
_entity_poly.type
_entity_poly.pdbx_seq_one_letter_code
_entity_poly.pdbx_strand_id
1 'polypeptide(L)' 'MCIRDRWLDITGDAGHNTPEEFDKFECAKMVSQAYVYKKTKKFLWTFSSYDENDEVFSDRNVFPMGCIIKMEKIEI' A
#
# COMPACT_ATOMS: atom_id res chain seq x y z
N MET A 1 -5.17 -4.08 14.74
CA MET A 1 -4.44 -2.79 14.83
C MET A 1 -4.70 -1.98 13.57
N CYS A 2 -5.05 -0.74 13.73
CA CYS A 2 -5.27 0.16 12.60
C CYS A 2 -4.02 1.02 12.38
N ILE A 3 -3.61 1.16 11.13
CA ILE A 3 -2.40 1.90 10.77
C ILE A 3 -2.67 2.89 9.65
N ARG A 4 -1.80 3.89 9.56
CA ARG A 4 -1.64 4.70 8.37
C ARG A 4 -0.31 4.28 7.76
N ASP A 5 -0.34 3.80 6.53
CA ASP A 5 0.86 3.40 5.83
C ASP A 5 1.12 4.30 4.63
N ARG A 6 2.38 4.64 4.44
CA ARG A 6 2.85 5.37 3.26
C ARG A 6 3.63 4.39 2.42
N TRP A 7 3.31 4.33 1.13
CA TRP A 7 3.89 3.32 0.26
C TRP A 7 4.07 3.85 -1.15
N LEU A 8 4.92 3.15 -1.91
CA LEU A 8 5.22 3.48 -3.29
C LEU A 8 4.43 2.56 -4.20
N ASP A 9 3.66 3.15 -5.11
CA ASP A 9 2.95 2.41 -6.13
C ASP A 9 3.71 2.50 -7.43
N ILE A 10 3.69 1.42 -8.20
CA ILE A 10 4.35 1.43 -9.50
C ILE A 10 3.60 2.36 -10.44
N THR A 11 4.34 3.00 -11.32
CA THR A 11 3.77 3.81 -12.39
C THR A 11 4.21 3.25 -13.73
N GLY A 12 3.36 3.36 -14.72
CA GLY A 12 3.66 2.87 -16.05
C GLY A 12 3.12 3.84 -17.09
N ASP A 13 3.81 3.89 -18.23
CA ASP A 13 3.43 4.73 -19.34
C ASP A 13 3.82 4.01 -20.63
N ALA A 14 2.86 3.87 -21.55
CA ALA A 14 3.09 3.23 -22.84
C ALA A 14 3.55 4.21 -23.91
N GLY A 15 3.68 5.51 -23.58
CA GLY A 15 4.12 6.53 -24.52
C GLY A 15 5.61 6.49 -24.80
N HIS A 16 6.05 7.41 -25.63
CA HIS A 16 7.45 7.58 -25.98
C HIS A 16 8.00 8.81 -25.26
N ASN A 17 9.13 8.64 -24.57
CA ASN A 17 9.72 9.69 -23.75
C ASN A 17 11.23 9.79 -24.00
N THR A 18 11.75 11.01 -23.82
CA THR A 18 13.19 11.24 -23.89
C THR A 18 13.85 10.71 -22.61
N PRO A 19 15.18 10.48 -22.62
CA PRO A 19 15.88 10.10 -21.40
C PRO A 19 15.68 11.09 -20.25
N GLU A 20 15.61 12.40 -20.56
CA GLU A 20 15.38 13.43 -19.54
C GLU A 20 14.00 13.26 -18.89
N GLU A 21 12.98 13.00 -19.68
CA GLU A 21 11.63 12.76 -19.18
C GLU A 21 11.58 11.46 -18.38
N PHE A 22 12.27 10.43 -18.83
CA PHE A 22 12.33 9.14 -18.16
C PHE A 22 12.99 9.24 -16.79
N ASP A 23 14.07 10.02 -16.69
CA ASP A 23 14.77 10.21 -15.42
C ASP A 23 13.89 10.87 -14.35
N LYS A 24 12.87 11.60 -14.76
CA LYS A 24 11.92 12.26 -13.84
C LYS A 24 10.72 11.38 -13.50
N PHE A 25 10.63 10.22 -14.12
CA PHE A 25 9.50 9.30 -13.93
C PHE A 25 9.67 8.58 -12.59
N GLU A 26 8.69 8.73 -11.72
CA GLU A 26 8.78 8.23 -10.34
C GLU A 26 7.57 7.37 -9.96
N CYS A 27 7.74 6.56 -8.94
CA CYS A 27 6.64 5.85 -8.31
C CYS A 27 5.70 6.84 -7.64
N ALA A 28 4.42 6.52 -7.60
CA ALA A 28 3.43 7.31 -6.89
C ALA A 28 3.57 7.09 -5.38
N LYS A 29 3.52 8.18 -4.62
CA LYS A 29 3.55 8.11 -3.15
C LYS A 29 2.11 8.08 -2.66
N MET A 30 1.74 6.99 -2.01
CA MET A 30 0.38 6.74 -1.58
C MET A 30 0.29 6.70 -0.05
N VAL A 31 -0.88 7.05 0.46
CA VAL A 31 -1.18 6.96 1.89
C VAL A 31 -2.47 6.16 2.03
N SER A 32 -2.44 5.14 2.86
CA SER A 32 -3.62 4.33 3.17
C SER A 32 -3.86 4.26 4.66
N GLN A 33 -5.11 4.07 5.04
CA GLN A 33 -5.49 3.79 6.42
C GLN A 33 -6.26 2.48 6.41
N ALA A 34 -5.81 1.52 7.20
CA ALA A 34 -6.39 0.19 7.17
C ALA A 34 -6.04 -0.58 8.43
N TYR A 35 -6.70 -1.73 8.59
CA TYR A 35 -6.39 -2.68 9.66
C TYR A 35 -5.34 -3.66 9.17
N VAL A 36 -4.42 -4.02 10.04
CA VAL A 36 -3.41 -5.04 9.73
C VAL A 36 -4.01 -6.41 9.97
N TYR A 37 -4.02 -7.24 8.93
CA TYR A 37 -4.40 -8.63 9.06
C TYR A 37 -3.18 -9.48 9.46
N LYS A 38 -2.05 -9.25 8.76
CA LYS A 38 -0.85 -10.05 8.96
C LYS A 38 0.36 -9.27 8.48
N LYS A 39 1.48 -9.46 9.15
CA LYS A 39 2.75 -8.85 8.76
C LYS A 39 3.85 -9.90 8.87
N THR A 40 4.67 -10.00 7.83
CA THR A 40 5.89 -10.79 7.83
C THR A 40 7.07 -9.90 7.48
N LYS A 41 8.26 -10.46 7.41
CA LYS A 41 9.43 -9.69 6.97
C LYS A 41 9.32 -9.22 5.53
N LYS A 42 8.55 -9.96 4.70
CA LYS A 42 8.45 -9.70 3.27
C LYS A 42 7.18 -8.96 2.87
N PHE A 43 6.09 -9.18 3.60
CA PHE A 43 4.78 -8.69 3.18
C PHE A 43 3.96 -8.11 4.33
N LEU A 44 3.03 -7.23 3.96
CA LEU A 44 2.03 -6.66 4.84
C LEU A 44 0.65 -6.87 4.22
N TRP A 45 -0.26 -7.52 4.93
CA TRP A 45 -1.66 -7.71 4.50
C TRP A 45 -2.56 -6.78 5.29
N THR A 46 -3.40 -6.02 4.59
CA THR A 46 -4.34 -5.08 5.21
C THR A 46 -5.75 -5.25 4.65
N PHE A 47 -6.71 -4.74 5.37
CA PHE A 47 -8.10 -4.66 4.92
C PHE A 47 -8.74 -3.41 5.52
N SER A 48 -9.80 -2.90 4.86
CA SER A 48 -10.48 -1.68 5.32
C SER A 48 -11.84 -1.95 5.94
N SER A 49 -12.47 -3.07 5.60
CA SER A 49 -13.76 -3.42 6.15
C SER A 49 -13.93 -4.94 6.25
N TYR A 50 -14.83 -5.35 7.11
CA TYR A 50 -15.13 -6.78 7.27
C TYR A 50 -16.56 -6.95 7.77
N ASP A 51 -17.12 -8.12 7.48
CA ASP A 51 -18.42 -8.53 8.00
C ASP A 51 -18.17 -9.34 9.27
N GLU A 52 -18.60 -8.82 10.41
CA GLU A 52 -18.29 -9.44 11.69
C GLU A 52 -19.06 -10.76 11.93
N ASN A 53 -20.12 -11.01 11.16
CA ASN A 53 -20.87 -12.26 11.28
C ASN A 53 -20.24 -13.40 10.48
N ASP A 54 -19.74 -13.08 9.29
CA ASP A 54 -19.21 -14.08 8.36
C ASP A 54 -17.69 -14.13 8.32
N GLU A 55 -17.04 -13.19 9.01
CA GLU A 55 -15.57 -13.06 8.99
C GLU A 55 -15.02 -12.92 7.57
N VAL A 56 -15.74 -12.17 6.74
CA VAL A 56 -15.34 -11.89 5.36
C VAL A 56 -14.71 -10.50 5.29
N PHE A 57 -13.53 -10.43 4.71
CA PHE A 57 -12.76 -9.19 4.65
C PHE A 57 -12.85 -8.56 3.27
N SER A 58 -12.92 -7.24 3.23
CA SER A 58 -13.05 -6.47 1.99
C SER A 58 -11.98 -5.40 1.91
N ASP A 59 -11.75 -4.91 0.69
CA ASP A 59 -10.73 -3.90 0.39
C ASP A 59 -9.37 -4.37 0.90
N ARG A 60 -9.01 -5.55 0.46
CA ARG A 60 -7.77 -6.20 0.89
C ARG A 60 -6.60 -5.77 0.03
N ASN A 61 -5.47 -5.60 0.68
CA ASN A 61 -4.21 -5.33 0.00
C ASN A 61 -3.12 -6.20 0.58
N VAL A 62 -2.16 -6.56 -0.25
CA VAL A 62 -0.91 -7.13 0.20
C VAL A 62 0.22 -6.32 -0.41
N PHE A 63 1.11 -5.83 0.44
CA PHE A 63 2.24 -4.99 0.03
C PHE A 63 3.54 -5.73 0.25
N PRO A 64 4.46 -5.72 -0.74
CA PRO A 64 5.85 -6.06 -0.43
C PRO A 64 6.39 -5.03 0.56
N MET A 65 7.08 -5.49 1.60
CA MET A 65 7.63 -4.56 2.61
C MET A 65 8.58 -3.55 2.00
N GLY A 66 9.25 -3.90 0.90
CA GLY A 66 10.13 -2.97 0.19
C GLY A 66 9.42 -1.75 -0.40
N CYS A 67 8.10 -1.82 -0.57
CA CYS A 67 7.31 -0.69 -1.07
C CYS A 67 6.74 0.18 0.06
N ILE A 68 6.86 -0.23 1.30
CA ILE A 68 6.36 0.52 2.45
C ILE A 68 7.43 1.51 2.91
N ILE A 69 7.10 2.79 2.91
CA ILE A 69 7.99 3.85 3.37
C ILE A 69 7.89 3.99 4.89
N LYS A 70 6.67 4.00 5.41
CA LYS A 70 6.42 4.25 6.82
C LYS A 70 5.08 3.68 7.24
N MET A 71 5.01 3.13 8.45
CA MET A 71 3.76 2.70 9.06
C MET A 71 3.61 3.39 10.39
N GLU A 72 2.42 3.92 10.65
CA GLU A 72 2.09 4.58 11.90
C GLU A 72 0.82 3.96 12.47
N LYS A 73 0.87 3.57 13.74
CA LYS A 73 -0.32 3.13 14.43
C LYS A 73 -1.22 4.35 14.65
N ILE A 74 -2.50 4.21 14.33
CA ILE A 74 -3.46 5.28 14.56
C ILE A 74 -4.54 4.80 15.51
N GLU A 75 -5.05 5.72 16.32
CA GLU A 75 -6.15 5.45 17.23
C GLU A 75 -7.46 5.89 16.56
N ILE A 76 -8.48 5.08 16.76
CA ILE A 76 -9.80 5.34 16.20
C ILE A 76 -10.76 5.70 17.34
#